data_d8b77af53578f2949fc94ac686a2091e
#
_entry.id   d8b77af53578f2949fc94ac686a2091e
#
_cell.length_a   1.000
_cell.length_b   1.000
_cell.length_c   1.000
_cell.angle_alpha   90.00
_cell.angle_beta   90.00
_cell.angle_gamma   90.00
#
_symmetry.space_group_name_H-M   'P 1'
#
loop_
_entity.id
_entity.type
_entity.pdbx_description
1 polymer ?
#
loop_
_entity_poly.entity_id
_entity_poly.type
_entity_poly.pdbx_seq_one_letter_code
_entity_poly.pdbx_strand_id
1 'polypeptide(L)'
;SPWITCLETHPLRTSTVLAHIRHATHGAITLENTQPFVRELWGRVHVFAHNGDLGSNLSHGSVAAPRYRAIGETDSEAAFCLLVERLVAGVDPARVDAGDVIFETFAAFAREMRERGPANIIYASNGRLLLHADRRTQAPGVIEPPGLWLLERHCSDGATVAVAGEGVHVAGVGVDVALVASVPLTGERWRPLEQGSVLQLEYGRVRRTERV
;
A
#
# COMPACT_ATOMS: atom_id res chain seq x y z
N SER A 1 18.62 -7.25 -11.17
CA SER A 1 19.17 -6.71 -9.90
C SER A 1 19.66 -7.86 -9.04
N PRO A 2 20.85 -7.78 -8.37
CA PRO A 2 21.32 -8.85 -7.46
C PRO A 2 20.28 -9.22 -6.37
N TRP A 3 19.46 -8.28 -5.97
CA TRP A 3 18.37 -8.49 -5.02
C TRP A 3 17.26 -9.40 -5.57
N ILE A 4 16.87 -9.20 -6.84
CA ILE A 4 15.88 -10.06 -7.49
C ILE A 4 16.41 -11.47 -7.59
N THR A 5 17.64 -11.66 -8.04
CA THR A 5 18.29 -12.98 -8.11
C THR A 5 18.38 -13.64 -6.72
N CYS A 6 18.66 -12.86 -5.66
CA CYS A 6 18.68 -13.37 -4.29
C CYS A 6 17.29 -13.88 -3.86
N LEU A 7 16.22 -13.13 -4.14
CA LEU A 7 14.84 -13.55 -3.82
C LEU A 7 14.39 -14.77 -4.62
N GLU A 8 14.80 -14.88 -5.89
CA GLU A 8 14.52 -16.06 -6.74
C GLU A 8 15.20 -17.32 -6.25
N THR A 9 16.44 -17.19 -5.75
CA THR A 9 17.22 -18.33 -5.25
C THR A 9 16.95 -18.67 -3.78
N HIS A 10 16.41 -17.71 -3.01
CA HIS A 10 16.10 -17.86 -1.58
C HIS A 10 14.66 -17.40 -1.32
N PRO A 11 13.65 -18.19 -1.72
CA PRO A 11 12.25 -17.80 -1.58
C PRO A 11 11.87 -17.62 -0.11
N LEU A 12 11.41 -16.44 0.23
CA LEU A 12 10.89 -16.13 1.56
C LEU A 12 9.45 -16.67 1.68
N ARG A 13 9.19 -17.44 2.73
CA ARG A 13 7.82 -17.84 3.07
C ARG A 13 7.12 -16.69 3.76
N THR A 14 6.24 -16.01 3.05
CA THR A 14 5.43 -14.90 3.57
C THR A 14 4.05 -14.90 2.93
N SER A 15 3.06 -14.42 3.66
CA SER A 15 1.69 -14.24 3.15
C SER A 15 1.45 -12.87 2.53
N THR A 16 2.35 -11.92 2.76
CA THR A 16 2.18 -10.54 2.26
C THR A 16 3.53 -9.98 1.80
N VAL A 17 3.56 -9.45 0.60
CA VAL A 17 4.71 -8.74 0.04
C VAL A 17 4.26 -7.36 -0.41
N LEU A 18 4.95 -6.34 0.02
CA LEU A 18 4.81 -4.97 -0.48
C LEU A 18 6.12 -4.55 -1.13
N ALA A 19 6.08 -4.18 -2.40
CA ALA A 19 7.22 -3.70 -3.15
C ALA A 19 6.91 -2.34 -3.78
N HIS A 20 7.90 -1.45 -3.84
CA HIS A 20 7.76 -0.16 -4.47
C HIS A 20 9.00 0.16 -5.32
N ILE A 21 8.76 0.61 -6.54
CA ILE A 21 9.81 1.15 -7.42
C ILE A 21 9.65 2.66 -7.42
N ARG A 22 10.61 3.37 -6.84
CA ARG A 22 10.58 4.83 -6.77
C ARG A 22 11.10 5.42 -8.08
N HIS A 23 10.27 6.22 -8.74
CA HIS A 23 10.72 7.22 -9.70
C HIS A 23 10.85 8.56 -8.96
N ALA A 24 12.07 8.99 -8.68
CA ALA A 24 12.32 10.18 -7.87
C ALA A 24 11.87 11.44 -8.63
N THR A 25 10.80 12.07 -8.17
CA THR A 25 10.35 13.39 -8.64
C THR A 25 10.82 14.50 -7.69
N HIS A 26 10.92 14.19 -6.39
CA HIS A 26 11.36 15.09 -5.32
C HIS A 26 12.26 14.34 -4.33
N GLY A 27 13.20 15.05 -3.69
CA GLY A 27 14.11 14.52 -2.69
C GLY A 27 15.27 13.68 -3.25
N ALA A 28 16.33 13.54 -2.48
CA ALA A 28 17.53 12.80 -2.85
C ALA A 28 17.25 11.30 -3.06
N ILE A 29 18.09 10.64 -3.87
CA ILE A 29 18.05 9.16 -4.03
C ILE A 29 18.84 8.56 -2.87
N THR A 30 18.17 8.39 -1.75
CA THR A 30 18.72 7.88 -0.48
C THR A 30 17.80 6.82 0.09
N LEU A 31 18.28 6.03 1.05
CA LEU A 31 17.50 4.95 1.66
C LEU A 31 16.30 5.49 2.44
N GLU A 32 16.49 6.59 3.18
CA GLU A 32 15.43 7.25 3.96
C GLU A 32 14.27 7.77 3.11
N ASN A 33 14.52 8.04 1.83
CA ASN A 33 13.51 8.44 0.85
C ASN A 33 12.92 7.27 0.05
N THR A 34 13.30 6.03 0.38
CA THR A 34 12.89 4.83 -0.35
C THR A 34 11.73 4.13 0.35
N GLN A 35 10.69 3.85 -0.42
CA GLN A 35 9.51 3.09 0.02
C GLN A 35 9.70 1.58 -0.21
N PRO A 36 8.96 0.72 0.51
CA PRO A 36 7.94 1.04 1.52
C PRO A 36 8.55 1.54 2.83
N PHE A 37 7.87 2.48 3.48
CA PHE A 37 8.24 2.94 4.82
C PHE A 37 7.75 1.96 5.88
N VAL A 38 8.53 1.83 6.97
CA VAL A 38 8.24 0.88 8.04
C VAL A 38 8.27 1.61 9.38
N ARG A 39 7.27 1.36 10.23
CA ARG A 39 7.22 1.78 11.64
C ARG A 39 6.74 0.61 12.49
N GLU A 40 7.24 0.55 13.71
CA GLU A 40 6.71 -0.37 14.71
C GLU A 40 5.70 0.39 15.57
N LEU A 41 4.54 -0.21 15.82
CA LEU A 41 3.49 0.33 16.64
C LEU A 41 2.77 -0.82 17.36
N TRP A 42 2.67 -0.75 18.68
CA TRP A 42 2.04 -1.78 19.53
C TRP A 42 2.64 -3.20 19.36
N GLY A 43 3.97 -3.30 19.18
CA GLY A 43 4.66 -4.56 18.95
C GLY A 43 4.39 -5.19 17.58
N ARG A 44 3.88 -4.40 16.61
CA ARG A 44 3.56 -4.85 15.25
C ARG A 44 4.25 -3.97 14.21
N VAL A 45 4.60 -4.60 13.10
CA VAL A 45 5.16 -3.90 11.96
C VAL A 45 4.03 -3.29 11.12
N HIS A 46 4.16 -2.02 10.84
CA HIS A 46 3.30 -1.24 9.94
C HIS A 46 4.10 -0.81 8.74
N VAL A 47 3.59 -1.09 7.56
CA VAL A 47 4.27 -0.84 6.28
C VAL A 47 3.39 0.03 5.39
N PHE A 48 3.99 1.02 4.72
CA PHE A 48 3.27 1.99 3.93
C PHE A 48 3.98 2.28 2.61
N ALA A 49 3.22 2.31 1.54
CA ALA A 49 3.66 2.81 0.24
C ALA A 49 2.62 3.75 -0.36
N HIS A 50 3.08 4.78 -1.03
CA HIS A 50 2.28 5.77 -1.72
C HIS A 50 2.82 6.00 -3.13
N ASN A 51 1.92 6.04 -4.09
CA ASN A 51 2.18 6.44 -5.47
C ASN A 51 1.29 7.64 -5.80
N GLY A 52 1.92 8.81 -5.88
CA GLY A 52 1.25 10.08 -6.12
C GLY A 52 2.14 11.26 -5.74
N ASP A 53 1.50 12.41 -5.52
CA ASP A 53 2.12 13.64 -5.05
C ASP A 53 1.11 14.38 -4.17
N LEU A 54 1.41 14.52 -2.89
CA LEU A 54 0.55 15.15 -1.87
C LEU A 54 0.96 16.60 -1.61
N GLY A 55 1.94 17.09 -2.35
CA GLY A 55 2.44 18.45 -2.23
C GLY A 55 3.33 18.67 -0.99
N SER A 56 4.06 19.78 -1.01
CA SER A 56 5.08 20.10 0.00
C SER A 56 4.53 20.42 1.40
N ASN A 57 3.25 20.69 1.55
CA ASN A 57 2.65 21.10 2.83
C ASN A 57 2.47 19.97 3.85
N LEU A 58 2.73 18.72 3.47
CA LEU A 58 2.75 17.58 4.40
C LEU A 58 4.09 17.46 5.14
N SER A 59 5.16 17.95 4.56
CA SER A 59 6.52 17.78 5.09
C SER A 59 6.78 18.48 6.44
N HIS A 60 5.92 19.39 6.87
CA HIS A 60 6.11 20.18 8.08
C HIS A 60 4.91 20.27 9.03
N GLY A 61 4.02 19.25 8.99
CA GLY A 61 3.16 18.95 10.14
C GLY A 61 1.99 19.89 10.42
N SER A 62 0.80 19.38 10.13
CA SER A 62 -0.45 19.87 10.71
C SER A 62 -0.63 19.49 12.19
N VAL A 63 0.33 18.80 12.81
CA VAL A 63 0.28 18.37 14.21
C VAL A 63 1.26 19.21 15.02
N ALA A 64 0.76 19.92 16.01
CA ALA A 64 1.53 20.89 16.81
C ALA A 64 2.74 20.29 17.56
N ALA A 65 2.76 18.97 17.81
CA ALA A 65 3.88 18.24 18.39
C ALA A 65 3.81 16.76 17.98
N PRO A 66 4.18 16.41 16.74
CA PRO A 66 4.08 15.03 16.28
C PRO A 66 5.04 14.12 17.05
N ARG A 67 4.54 12.96 17.48
CA ARG A 67 5.34 11.88 18.07
C ARG A 67 6.17 11.16 17.02
N TYR A 68 5.63 11.09 15.80
CA TYR A 68 6.26 10.43 14.66
C TYR A 68 6.67 11.48 13.63
N ARG A 69 7.93 11.42 13.24
CA ARG A 69 8.51 12.35 12.25
C ARG A 69 9.07 11.58 11.07
N ALA A 70 8.99 12.18 9.90
CA ALA A 70 9.71 11.69 8.74
C ALA A 70 11.24 11.77 9.01
N ILE A 71 11.96 10.75 8.56
CA ILE A 71 13.42 10.69 8.59
C ILE A 71 13.95 11.30 7.30
N GLY A 72 13.29 11.00 6.17
CA GLY A 72 13.58 11.58 4.88
C GLY A 72 12.78 12.86 4.61
N GLU A 73 12.73 13.22 3.33
CA GLU A 73 12.17 14.50 2.86
C GLU A 73 10.89 14.31 2.03
N THR A 74 10.35 13.07 1.95
CA THR A 74 9.22 12.77 1.08
C THR A 74 7.88 13.08 1.76
N ASP A 75 6.94 13.60 0.98
CA ASP A 75 5.54 13.75 1.35
C ASP A 75 4.90 12.43 1.76
N SER A 76 5.30 11.35 1.11
CA SER A 76 4.83 9.98 1.37
C SER A 76 5.20 9.51 2.78
N GLU A 77 6.41 9.78 3.27
CA GLU A 77 6.80 9.44 4.64
C GLU A 77 6.08 10.32 5.66
N ALA A 78 5.94 11.61 5.36
CA ALA A 78 5.17 12.52 6.20
C ALA A 78 3.70 12.09 6.31
N ALA A 79 3.08 11.65 5.20
CA ALA A 79 1.74 11.07 5.19
C ALA A 79 1.65 9.81 6.06
N PHE A 80 2.65 8.93 5.99
CA PHE A 80 2.69 7.75 6.85
C PHE A 80 2.79 8.12 8.33
N CYS A 81 3.64 9.06 8.70
CA CYS A 81 3.73 9.55 10.08
C CYS A 81 2.39 10.11 10.57
N LEU A 82 1.67 10.86 9.73
CA LEU A 82 0.33 11.36 10.04
C LEU A 82 -0.69 10.23 10.23
N LEU A 83 -0.67 9.19 9.40
CA LEU A 83 -1.52 8.01 9.58
C LEU A 83 -1.23 7.33 10.92
N VAL A 84 0.05 7.13 11.25
CA VAL A 84 0.45 6.51 12.53
C VAL A 84 -0.01 7.34 13.73
N GLU A 85 0.10 8.67 13.68
CA GLU A 85 -0.43 9.56 14.73
C GLU A 85 -1.94 9.36 14.94
N ARG A 86 -2.71 9.25 13.85
CA ARG A 86 -4.17 9.02 13.91
C ARG A 86 -4.50 7.65 14.48
N LEU A 87 -3.76 6.62 14.09
CA LEU A 87 -3.93 5.28 14.65
C LEU A 87 -3.69 5.29 16.15
N VAL A 88 -2.61 5.93 16.62
CA VAL A 88 -2.31 6.04 18.06
C VAL A 88 -3.38 6.82 18.81
N ALA A 89 -3.96 7.85 18.21
CA ALA A 89 -4.98 8.67 18.83
C ALA A 89 -6.36 7.97 18.86
N GLY A 90 -6.68 7.14 17.86
CA GLY A 90 -8.02 6.58 17.66
C GLY A 90 -8.17 5.11 18.02
N VAL A 91 -7.08 4.35 18.13
CA VAL A 91 -7.12 2.90 18.35
C VAL A 91 -6.67 2.57 19.78
N ASP A 92 -7.51 1.86 20.52
CA ASP A 92 -7.12 1.26 21.78
C ASP A 92 -6.16 0.09 21.53
N PRO A 93 -4.91 0.13 22.05
CA PRO A 93 -3.92 -0.94 21.84
C PRO A 93 -4.40 -2.33 22.27
N ALA A 94 -5.27 -2.39 23.29
CA ALA A 94 -5.86 -3.65 23.76
C ALA A 94 -6.89 -4.22 22.77
N ARG A 95 -7.39 -3.41 21.85
CA ARG A 95 -8.40 -3.75 20.83
C ARG A 95 -7.90 -3.61 19.40
N VAL A 96 -6.60 -3.57 19.21
CA VAL A 96 -5.96 -3.39 17.89
C VAL A 96 -6.34 -4.48 16.87
N ASP A 97 -6.85 -5.62 17.32
CA ASP A 97 -7.40 -6.67 16.45
C ASP A 97 -8.83 -6.36 15.96
N ALA A 98 -9.52 -5.39 16.56
CA ALA A 98 -10.81 -4.91 16.07
C ALA A 98 -10.59 -4.07 14.79
N GLY A 99 -10.49 -4.74 13.65
CA GLY A 99 -10.08 -4.17 12.35
C GLY A 99 -10.92 -3.00 11.85
N ASP A 100 -12.13 -2.82 12.36
CA ASP A 100 -13.03 -1.76 11.91
C ASP A 100 -12.49 -0.36 12.21
N VAL A 101 -11.94 -0.11 13.41
CA VAL A 101 -11.39 1.21 13.76
C VAL A 101 -10.17 1.57 12.92
N ILE A 102 -9.31 0.60 12.62
CA ILE A 102 -8.15 0.82 11.76
C ILE A 102 -8.61 1.13 10.34
N PHE A 103 -9.60 0.40 9.83
CA PHE A 103 -10.17 0.65 8.50
C PHE A 103 -10.80 2.04 8.42
N GLU A 104 -11.63 2.43 9.39
CA GLU A 104 -12.28 3.76 9.42
C GLU A 104 -11.24 4.88 9.50
N THR A 105 -10.22 4.72 10.35
CA THR A 105 -9.11 5.68 10.46
C THR A 105 -8.37 5.82 9.13
N PHE A 106 -8.10 4.70 8.46
CA PHE A 106 -7.45 4.69 7.15
C PHE A 106 -8.33 5.31 6.07
N ALA A 107 -9.64 5.02 6.04
CA ALA A 107 -10.57 5.58 5.07
C ALA A 107 -10.70 7.11 5.22
N ALA A 108 -10.81 7.59 6.45
CA ALA A 108 -10.82 9.03 6.73
C ALA A 108 -9.50 9.71 6.32
N PHE A 109 -8.38 9.06 6.60
CA PHE A 109 -7.06 9.53 6.17
C PHE A 109 -6.95 9.57 4.64
N ALA A 110 -7.38 8.53 3.95
CA ALA A 110 -7.33 8.44 2.49
C ALA A 110 -8.18 9.55 1.82
N ARG A 111 -9.37 9.84 2.38
CA ARG A 111 -10.23 10.95 1.92
C ARG A 111 -9.49 12.29 1.98
N GLU A 112 -8.80 12.58 3.07
CA GLU A 112 -8.01 13.81 3.19
C GLU A 112 -6.82 13.84 2.22
N MET A 113 -6.11 12.72 2.07
CA MET A 113 -4.94 12.67 1.19
C MET A 113 -5.31 12.94 -0.27
N ARG A 114 -6.42 12.38 -0.77
CA ARG A 114 -6.87 12.64 -2.15
C ARG A 114 -7.29 14.09 -2.42
N GLU A 115 -7.68 14.85 -1.39
CA GLU A 115 -7.94 16.30 -1.50
C GLU A 115 -6.66 17.11 -1.75
N ARG A 116 -5.51 16.57 -1.31
CA ARG A 116 -4.20 17.21 -1.47
C ARG A 116 -3.58 16.93 -2.83
N GLY A 117 -3.82 15.73 -3.39
CA GLY A 117 -3.27 15.33 -4.68
C GLY A 117 -3.53 13.86 -5.00
N PRO A 118 -2.93 13.33 -6.09
CA PRO A 118 -3.01 11.90 -6.40
C PRO A 118 -2.51 11.05 -5.25
N ALA A 119 -3.36 10.15 -4.72
CA ALA A 119 -3.10 9.45 -3.47
C ALA A 119 -3.42 7.94 -3.58
N ASN A 120 -2.58 7.18 -4.29
CA ASN A 120 -2.70 5.72 -4.28
C ASN A 120 -1.88 5.17 -3.14
N ILE A 121 -2.54 4.55 -2.17
CA ILE A 121 -1.92 4.16 -0.90
C ILE A 121 -2.09 2.67 -0.70
N ILE A 122 -1.03 2.02 -0.26
CA ILE A 122 -1.03 0.64 0.24
C ILE A 122 -0.45 0.66 1.65
N TYR A 123 -1.23 0.19 2.59
CA TYR A 123 -0.84 0.05 3.98
C TYR A 123 -1.03 -1.39 4.44
N ALA A 124 -0.03 -1.96 5.09
CA ALA A 124 -0.06 -3.33 5.57
C ALA A 124 0.30 -3.40 7.05
N SER A 125 -0.47 -4.16 7.82
CA SER A 125 -0.16 -4.51 9.20
C SER A 125 -0.94 -5.75 9.61
N ASN A 126 -0.29 -6.63 10.38
CA ASN A 126 -0.92 -7.81 10.99
C ASN A 126 -1.72 -8.69 10.00
N GLY A 127 -1.15 -8.96 8.82
CA GLY A 127 -1.80 -9.78 7.80
C GLY A 127 -2.95 -9.11 7.04
N ARG A 128 -3.24 -7.85 7.35
CA ARG A 128 -4.22 -7.01 6.63
C ARG A 128 -3.51 -6.09 5.65
N LEU A 129 -4.15 -5.89 4.52
CA LEU A 129 -3.75 -4.93 3.51
C LEU A 129 -4.90 -3.94 3.31
N LEU A 130 -4.66 -2.66 3.55
CA LEU A 130 -5.60 -1.59 3.25
C LEU A 130 -5.09 -0.82 2.04
N LEU A 131 -6.00 -0.54 1.12
CA LEU A 131 -5.71 0.10 -0.15
C LEU A 131 -6.59 1.33 -0.33
N HIS A 132 -6.04 2.39 -0.88
CA HIS A 132 -6.81 3.48 -1.46
C HIS A 132 -6.40 3.66 -2.91
N ALA A 133 -7.36 3.58 -3.82
CA ALA A 133 -7.18 3.82 -5.24
C ALA A 133 -7.68 5.22 -5.63
N ASP A 134 -6.84 5.97 -6.31
CA ASP A 134 -7.18 7.31 -6.81
C ASP A 134 -6.81 7.41 -8.29
N ARG A 135 -6.12 8.43 -8.68
CA ARG A 135 -5.61 8.75 -10.02
C ARG A 135 -4.08 8.73 -10.00
N ARG A 136 -3.48 8.54 -11.14
CA ARG A 136 -2.03 8.62 -11.31
C ARG A 136 -1.68 9.19 -12.68
N THR A 137 -0.44 9.54 -12.90
CA THR A 137 0.06 9.90 -14.23
C THR A 137 -0.04 8.68 -15.16
N GLN A 138 -0.88 8.75 -16.17
CA GLN A 138 -1.05 7.73 -17.22
C GLN A 138 -0.14 8.01 -18.41
N ALA A 139 0.03 9.30 -18.75
CA ALA A 139 0.92 9.81 -19.78
C ALA A 139 1.46 11.18 -19.33
N PRO A 140 2.50 11.73 -19.96
CA PRO A 140 3.00 13.06 -19.63
C PRO A 140 1.88 14.11 -19.59
N GLY A 141 1.70 14.73 -18.42
CA GLY A 141 0.66 15.75 -18.19
C GLY A 141 -0.78 15.25 -18.01
N VAL A 142 -1.01 13.92 -18.06
CA VAL A 142 -2.35 13.33 -17.90
C VAL A 142 -2.43 12.57 -16.59
N ILE A 143 -3.18 13.10 -15.62
CA ILE A 143 -3.41 12.48 -14.32
C ILE A 143 -4.87 12.07 -14.22
N GLU A 144 -5.14 10.76 -14.32
CA GLU A 144 -6.49 10.21 -14.34
C GLU A 144 -6.54 8.80 -13.71
N PRO A 145 -7.73 8.29 -13.31
CA PRO A 145 -7.87 6.90 -12.88
C PRO A 145 -7.67 5.92 -14.07
N PRO A 146 -7.37 4.65 -13.77
CA PRO A 146 -7.25 4.07 -12.45
C PRO A 146 -5.84 4.27 -11.87
N GLY A 147 -5.76 4.49 -10.54
CA GLY A 147 -4.48 4.55 -9.84
C GLY A 147 -3.95 3.19 -9.44
N LEU A 148 -4.84 2.24 -9.16
CA LEU A 148 -4.53 0.85 -8.79
C LEU A 148 -5.40 -0.14 -9.57
N TRP A 149 -4.85 -1.33 -9.75
CA TRP A 149 -5.48 -2.49 -10.36
C TRP A 149 -5.45 -3.66 -9.39
N LEU A 150 -6.47 -4.51 -9.43
CA LEU A 150 -6.61 -5.71 -8.60
C LEU A 150 -6.77 -6.94 -9.49
N LEU A 151 -6.02 -7.99 -9.17
CA LEU A 151 -6.20 -9.33 -9.69
C LEU A 151 -6.46 -10.27 -8.52
N GLU A 152 -7.60 -10.93 -8.50
CA GLU A 152 -7.94 -11.96 -7.52
C GLU A 152 -7.93 -13.34 -8.21
N ARG A 153 -7.31 -14.30 -7.55
CA ARG A 153 -7.31 -15.70 -7.95
C ARG A 153 -7.81 -16.54 -6.79
N HIS A 154 -8.87 -17.27 -7.07
CA HIS A 154 -9.42 -18.25 -6.15
C HIS A 154 -8.96 -19.63 -6.59
N CYS A 155 -8.16 -20.27 -5.76
CA CYS A 155 -7.68 -21.61 -6.05
C CYS A 155 -8.71 -22.62 -5.55
N SER A 156 -9.40 -23.28 -6.49
CA SER A 156 -10.13 -24.52 -6.19
C SER A 156 -9.14 -25.65 -5.92
N ASP A 157 -9.53 -26.60 -5.10
CA ASP A 157 -8.71 -27.74 -4.68
C ASP A 157 -7.96 -28.38 -5.85
N GLY A 158 -6.64 -28.45 -5.74
CA GLY A 158 -5.75 -29.10 -6.70
C GLY A 158 -5.21 -28.23 -7.85
N ALA A 159 -5.63 -26.97 -7.98
CA ALA A 159 -5.06 -26.09 -8.99
C ALA A 159 -3.76 -25.45 -8.48
N THR A 160 -2.68 -25.63 -9.23
CA THR A 160 -1.44 -24.86 -9.01
C THR A 160 -1.62 -23.48 -9.63
N VAL A 161 -1.54 -22.44 -8.81
CA VAL A 161 -1.52 -21.07 -9.32
C VAL A 161 -0.08 -20.69 -9.61
N ALA A 162 0.23 -20.49 -10.88
CA ALA A 162 1.47 -19.85 -11.29
C ALA A 162 1.13 -18.47 -11.87
N VAL A 163 1.60 -17.42 -11.23
CA VAL A 163 1.67 -16.09 -11.82
C VAL A 163 3.06 -15.94 -12.40
N ALA A 164 3.18 -15.99 -13.70
CA ALA A 164 4.44 -15.71 -14.38
C ALA A 164 4.30 -14.37 -15.12
N GLY A 165 5.04 -13.40 -14.64
CA GLY A 165 5.29 -12.13 -15.32
C GLY A 165 6.77 -11.80 -15.15
N GLU A 166 7.30 -10.84 -15.89
CA GLU A 166 8.68 -10.42 -15.71
C GLU A 166 8.93 -10.00 -14.25
N GLY A 167 9.68 -10.81 -13.50
CA GLY A 167 10.08 -10.55 -12.12
C GLY A 167 9.06 -10.91 -11.03
N VAL A 168 7.90 -11.53 -11.37
CA VAL A 168 6.94 -12.02 -10.37
C VAL A 168 6.58 -13.46 -10.66
N HIS A 169 6.86 -14.35 -9.71
CA HIS A 169 6.41 -15.75 -9.75
C HIS A 169 5.70 -16.08 -8.45
N VAL A 170 4.40 -16.36 -8.53
CA VAL A 170 3.60 -16.83 -7.39
C VAL A 170 3.15 -18.23 -7.67
N ALA A 171 3.50 -19.18 -6.82
CA ALA A 171 3.05 -20.55 -6.90
C ALA A 171 2.44 -20.98 -5.56
N GLY A 172 1.29 -21.61 -5.60
CA GLY A 172 0.61 -22.15 -4.41
C GLY A 172 -0.47 -23.14 -4.79
N VAL A 173 -0.77 -24.04 -3.87
CA VAL A 173 -1.86 -25.02 -4.02
C VAL A 173 -2.91 -24.71 -2.98
N GLY A 174 -4.16 -24.54 -3.39
CA GLY A 174 -5.30 -24.37 -2.48
C GLY A 174 -5.33 -23.05 -1.70
N VAL A 175 -4.66 -21.98 -2.20
CA VAL A 175 -4.65 -20.66 -1.54
C VAL A 175 -5.24 -19.58 -2.46
N ASP A 176 -5.99 -18.67 -1.87
CA ASP A 176 -6.41 -17.46 -2.56
C ASP A 176 -5.27 -16.46 -2.63
N VAL A 177 -5.15 -15.79 -3.76
CA VAL A 177 -4.12 -14.77 -4.00
C VAL A 177 -4.76 -13.50 -4.53
N ALA A 178 -4.43 -12.38 -3.93
CA ALA A 178 -4.75 -11.05 -4.45
C ALA A 178 -3.45 -10.30 -4.78
N LEU A 179 -3.38 -9.78 -6.00
CA LEU A 179 -2.31 -8.91 -6.45
C LEU A 179 -2.88 -7.51 -6.67
N VAL A 180 -2.19 -6.52 -6.15
CA VAL A 180 -2.53 -5.10 -6.35
C VAL A 180 -1.32 -4.40 -6.92
N ALA A 181 -1.52 -3.65 -7.99
CA ALA A 181 -0.43 -2.92 -8.64
C ALA A 181 -0.92 -1.61 -9.26
N SER A 182 -0.02 -0.67 -9.47
CA SER A 182 -0.31 0.58 -10.18
C SER A 182 -0.54 0.38 -11.68
N VAL A 183 -0.06 -0.73 -12.23
CA VAL A 183 -0.29 -1.18 -13.61
C VAL A 183 -0.49 -2.69 -13.62
N PRO A 184 -1.25 -3.27 -14.59
CA PRO A 184 -1.29 -4.70 -14.79
C PRO A 184 0.11 -5.28 -15.01
N LEU A 185 0.47 -6.32 -14.27
CA LEU A 185 1.79 -6.95 -14.32
C LEU A 185 1.82 -8.19 -15.24
N THR A 186 0.64 -8.69 -15.63
CA THR A 186 0.48 -9.89 -16.47
C THR A 186 -0.64 -9.66 -17.47
N GLY A 187 -0.73 -10.53 -18.50
CA GLY A 187 -1.81 -10.50 -19.50
C GLY A 187 -3.18 -10.98 -19.01
N GLU A 188 -3.35 -11.18 -17.72
CA GLU A 188 -4.61 -11.64 -17.13
C GLU A 188 -5.64 -10.51 -16.98
N ARG A 189 -6.84 -10.87 -16.52
CA ARG A 189 -7.92 -9.90 -16.34
C ARG A 189 -7.77 -9.12 -15.02
N TRP A 190 -6.88 -8.13 -15.00
CA TRP A 190 -6.81 -7.16 -13.94
C TRP A 190 -8.04 -6.26 -13.95
N ARG A 191 -8.63 -6.05 -12.80
CA ARG A 191 -9.77 -5.14 -12.62
C ARG A 191 -9.24 -3.77 -12.18
N PRO A 192 -9.52 -2.68 -12.92
CA PRO A 192 -9.22 -1.34 -12.45
C PRO A 192 -10.04 -1.04 -11.19
N LEU A 193 -9.44 -0.43 -10.20
CA LEU A 193 -10.16 0.06 -9.03
C LEU A 193 -10.73 1.45 -9.33
N GLU A 194 -11.97 1.67 -8.92
CA GLU A 194 -12.62 2.96 -9.08
C GLU A 194 -11.93 4.02 -8.21
N GLN A 195 -11.89 5.24 -8.69
CA GLN A 195 -11.34 6.37 -7.95
C GLN A 195 -12.11 6.58 -6.63
N GLY A 196 -11.35 6.74 -5.53
CA GLY A 196 -11.89 6.87 -4.19
C GLY A 196 -12.21 5.54 -3.51
N SER A 197 -11.93 4.39 -4.15
CA SER A 197 -12.12 3.10 -3.51
C SER A 197 -11.12 2.88 -2.37
N VAL A 198 -11.64 2.47 -1.21
CA VAL A 198 -10.87 1.95 -0.09
C VAL A 198 -11.21 0.48 0.09
N LEU A 199 -10.22 -0.39 0.08
CA LEU A 199 -10.40 -1.83 0.22
C LEU A 199 -9.59 -2.36 1.40
N GLN A 200 -10.14 -3.37 2.07
CA GLN A 200 -9.42 -4.23 3.01
C GLN A 200 -9.30 -5.63 2.41
N LEU A 201 -8.08 -6.14 2.36
CA LEU A 201 -7.78 -7.49 1.92
C LEU A 201 -7.18 -8.29 3.08
N GLU A 202 -7.61 -9.54 3.19
CA GLU A 202 -7.05 -10.53 4.11
C GLU A 202 -7.06 -11.90 3.44
N TYR A 203 -6.00 -12.67 3.61
CA TYR A 203 -5.88 -14.03 3.06
C TYR A 203 -6.21 -14.11 1.56
N GLY A 204 -5.70 -13.16 0.77
CA GLY A 204 -5.89 -13.13 -0.67
C GLY A 204 -7.31 -12.75 -1.14
N ARG A 205 -8.17 -12.24 -0.27
CA ARG A 205 -9.56 -11.85 -0.59
C ARG A 205 -9.90 -10.44 -0.15
N VAL A 206 -10.73 -9.76 -0.90
CA VAL A 206 -11.37 -8.51 -0.49
C VAL A 206 -12.41 -8.83 0.60
N ARG A 207 -12.28 -8.19 1.77
CA ARG A 207 -13.18 -8.34 2.92
C ARG A 207 -14.13 -7.17 3.08
N ARG A 208 -13.66 -5.99 2.75
CA ARG A 208 -14.44 -4.77 2.87
C ARG A 208 -14.10 -3.81 1.73
N THR A 209 -15.09 -3.09 1.27
CA THR A 209 -14.94 -2.01 0.28
C THR A 209 -15.77 -0.82 0.72
N GLU A 210 -15.21 0.38 0.62
CA GLU A 210 -15.87 1.66 0.85
C GLU A 210 -15.44 2.64 -0.25
N ARG A 211 -16.15 3.73 -0.42
CA ARG A 211 -15.78 4.84 -1.32
C ARG A 211 -15.69 6.15 -0.54
N VAL A 212 -14.59 6.86 -0.69
CA VAL A 212 -14.28 8.13 -0.02
C VAL A 212 -14.13 9.28 -1.00
#